data_6418e6189661d2fdbf2dfe67fbbdd170
#
_entry.id   6418e6189661d2fdbf2dfe67fbbdd170
#
_cell.length_a   1.000
_cell.length_b   1.000
_cell.length_c   1.000
_cell.angle_alpha   90.00
_cell.angle_beta   90.00
_cell.angle_gamma   90.00
#
_symmetry.space_group_name_H-M   'P 1'
#
loop_
_entity.id
_entity.type
_entity.pdbx_description
1 polymer ?
#
loop_
_entity_poly.entity_id
_entity_poly.type
_entity_poly.pdbx_seq_one_letter_code
_entity_poly.pdbx_strand_id
1 'polypeptide(L)'
;MIIFKQWRLWVSLLLLIGSYIFIKPNFESQTSDSKINFGLDIQGGFSYLLELNEEEYLNNLLVKTSQYIENTYSISSDIDNGEIVISKNQNLDALTNIVIQNLGLEINEKSDKENSYIFSKQSFNKSLSDMTLNAVEIVRSRVDFLGNKELSIQKVGLNKILLEIPGDLDNNVKEVISKTAKLTLHLEKNNIVGSKTFINEETGEQVRVQEIPNITGDFIQDASLQYNQNEPVVAFSFNKEGSDLFAKMTSENVGSRFAIVLDGSLITAPVIRAVSYTHLRAHETTPH
;
A
#
# COMPACT_ATOMS: atom_id res chain seq x y z
N MET A 1 -22.56 25.02 67.08
CA MET A 1 -22.03 25.76 65.90
C MET A 1 -20.64 25.29 65.45
N ILE A 2 -19.99 24.36 66.13
CA ILE A 2 -18.65 23.83 65.78
C ILE A 2 -18.72 22.63 64.83
N ILE A 3 -19.76 21.82 64.88
CA ILE A 3 -19.95 20.63 64.04
C ILE A 3 -20.17 20.97 62.56
N PHE A 4 -20.84 22.08 62.25
CA PHE A 4 -21.04 22.52 60.86
C PHE A 4 -19.78 23.06 60.17
N LYS A 5 -18.76 23.45 60.96
CA LYS A 5 -17.48 23.93 60.40
C LYS A 5 -16.58 22.77 59.98
N GLN A 6 -16.76 21.60 60.59
CA GLN A 6 -15.93 20.40 60.29
C GLN A 6 -16.46 19.57 59.13
N TRP A 7 -17.71 19.71 58.74
CA TRP A 7 -18.24 18.92 57.61
C TRP A 7 -17.54 19.23 56.27
N ARG A 8 -17.07 20.47 56.11
CA ARG A 8 -16.27 20.87 54.92
C ARG A 8 -14.94 20.13 54.86
N LEU A 9 -14.34 19.87 56.00
CA LEU A 9 -13.09 19.08 56.05
C LEU A 9 -13.38 17.61 55.70
N TRP A 10 -14.49 17.07 56.14
CA TRP A 10 -14.88 15.70 55.75
C TRP A 10 -15.21 15.58 54.28
N VAL A 11 -15.89 16.57 53.71
CA VAL A 11 -16.19 16.61 52.27
C VAL A 11 -14.87 16.74 51.46
N SER A 12 -13.93 17.60 51.89
CA SER A 12 -12.64 17.74 51.18
C SER A 12 -11.80 16.47 51.30
N LEU A 13 -11.81 15.80 52.46
CA LEU A 13 -11.13 14.53 52.67
C LEU A 13 -11.73 13.42 51.79
N LEU A 14 -13.06 13.37 51.69
CA LEU A 14 -13.76 12.40 50.85
C LEU A 14 -13.47 12.61 49.36
N LEU A 15 -13.41 13.86 48.92
CA LEU A 15 -12.99 14.21 47.54
C LEU A 15 -11.54 13.83 47.29
N LEU A 16 -10.64 14.05 48.23
CA LEU A 16 -9.23 13.62 48.10
C LEU A 16 -9.07 12.09 48.03
N ILE A 17 -9.81 11.36 48.88
CA ILE A 17 -9.82 9.91 48.83
C ILE A 17 -10.44 9.40 47.51
N GLY A 18 -11.54 9.99 47.07
CA GLY A 18 -12.17 9.67 45.79
C GLY A 18 -11.22 9.93 44.63
N SER A 19 -10.54 11.09 44.62
CA SER A 19 -9.51 11.42 43.61
C SER A 19 -8.36 10.44 43.63
N TYR A 20 -7.87 10.07 44.82
CA TYR A 20 -6.79 9.10 44.98
C TYR A 20 -7.18 7.69 44.46
N ILE A 21 -8.39 7.23 44.76
CA ILE A 21 -8.91 5.94 44.27
C ILE A 21 -9.06 5.96 42.75
N PHE A 22 -9.45 7.11 42.20
CA PHE A 22 -9.63 7.30 40.75
C PHE A 22 -8.31 7.36 39.99
N ILE A 23 -7.26 7.94 40.61
CA ILE A 23 -5.95 8.13 40.01
C ILE A 23 -5.04 6.91 40.19
N LYS A 24 -5.20 6.15 41.32
CA LYS A 24 -4.37 4.99 41.65
C LYS A 24 -4.21 3.96 40.52
N PRO A 25 -5.27 3.56 39.75
CA PRO A 25 -5.12 2.60 38.68
C PRO A 25 -4.25 3.11 37.51
N ASN A 26 -4.06 4.44 37.39
CA ASN A 26 -3.25 5.02 36.32
C ASN A 26 -1.75 5.07 36.67
N PHE A 27 -1.39 4.87 37.95
CA PHE A 27 0.01 4.80 38.40
C PHE A 27 0.51 3.36 38.61
N GLU A 28 -0.38 2.39 38.74
CA GLU A 28 -0.04 0.99 38.70
C GLU A 28 0.09 0.57 37.23
N SER A 29 1.26 0.82 36.66
CA SER A 29 1.63 0.44 35.30
C SER A 29 1.55 -1.06 35.15
N GLN A 30 0.65 -1.55 34.32
CA GLN A 30 0.47 -2.90 33.76
C GLN A 30 -0.93 -3.51 33.91
N THR A 31 -1.95 -2.76 34.29
CA THR A 31 -3.30 -3.29 34.20
C THR A 31 -4.05 -2.62 33.04
N SER A 32 -4.76 -3.40 32.26
CA SER A 32 -5.65 -2.97 31.15
C SER A 32 -6.76 -1.98 31.55
N ASP A 33 -6.76 -1.48 32.78
CA ASP A 33 -7.77 -0.64 33.40
C ASP A 33 -7.32 0.83 33.61
N SER A 34 -6.22 1.28 33.02
CA SER A 34 -5.83 2.68 33.12
C SER A 34 -6.88 3.56 32.44
N LYS A 35 -7.46 4.49 33.23
CA LYS A 35 -8.54 5.39 32.75
C LYS A 35 -7.99 6.66 32.08
N ILE A 36 -6.69 6.89 32.14
CA ILE A 36 -6.00 8.04 31.56
C ILE A 36 -4.84 7.50 30.75
N ASN A 37 -4.89 7.75 29.46
CA ASN A 37 -3.83 7.39 28.54
C ASN A 37 -2.84 8.54 28.48
N PHE A 38 -1.59 8.27 28.84
CA PHE A 38 -0.52 9.25 28.78
C PHE A 38 0.16 9.16 27.41
N GLY A 39 0.41 10.30 26.78
CA GLY A 39 1.15 10.35 25.53
C GLY A 39 2.61 9.93 25.68
N LEU A 40 3.30 9.84 24.55
CA LEU A 40 4.70 9.38 24.41
C LEU A 40 5.66 10.08 25.39
N ASP A 41 5.42 11.36 25.68
CA ASP A 41 6.27 12.20 26.56
C ASP A 41 6.28 11.73 28.04
N ILE A 42 5.25 11.00 28.46
CA ILE A 42 5.10 10.57 29.86
C ILE A 42 5.31 9.06 30.00
N GLN A 43 4.77 8.27 29.08
CA GLN A 43 4.93 6.81 29.13
C GLN A 43 6.21 6.31 28.47
N GLY A 44 6.90 7.17 27.70
CA GLY A 44 7.93 6.74 26.78
C GLY A 44 7.35 6.00 25.59
N GLY A 45 8.17 5.57 24.66
CA GLY A 45 7.72 4.86 23.45
C GLY A 45 8.70 5.01 22.31
N PHE A 46 8.24 4.68 21.11
CA PHE A 46 9.03 4.68 19.90
C PHE A 46 8.44 5.62 18.87
N SER A 47 9.32 6.31 18.18
CA SER A 47 8.97 7.19 17.06
C SER A 47 9.72 6.73 15.82
N TYR A 48 8.98 6.44 14.76
CA TYR A 48 9.53 6.07 13.46
C TYR A 48 9.19 7.13 12.43
N LEU A 49 10.20 7.58 11.73
CA LEU A 49 10.02 8.41 10.54
C LEU A 49 10.20 7.52 9.31
N LEU A 50 9.09 7.21 8.65
CA LEU A 50 9.07 6.47 7.40
C LEU A 50 9.16 7.46 6.25
N GLU A 51 9.92 7.12 5.22
CA GLU A 51 10.09 7.97 4.04
C GLU A 51 9.82 7.17 2.78
N LEU A 52 8.98 7.73 1.88
CA LEU A 52 8.78 7.16 0.57
C LEU A 52 10.00 7.40 -0.30
N ASN A 53 10.43 6.37 -1.02
CA ASN A 53 11.51 6.48 -2.00
C ASN A 53 10.98 7.21 -3.24
N GLU A 54 11.35 8.49 -3.39
CA GLU A 54 10.89 9.35 -4.47
C GLU A 54 11.35 8.85 -5.85
N GLU A 55 12.58 8.32 -5.95
CA GLU A 55 13.12 7.81 -7.20
C GLU A 55 12.37 6.56 -7.67
N GLU A 56 12.15 5.61 -6.78
CA GLU A 56 11.37 4.41 -7.08
C GLU A 56 9.92 4.77 -7.42
N TYR A 57 9.35 5.72 -6.69
CA TYR A 57 7.99 6.21 -6.96
C TYR A 57 7.89 6.87 -8.34
N LEU A 58 8.84 7.73 -8.70
CA LEU A 58 8.90 8.37 -10.01
C LEU A 58 8.99 7.32 -11.13
N ASN A 59 9.88 6.35 -11.01
CA ASN A 59 10.04 5.27 -11.98
C ASN A 59 8.75 4.46 -12.16
N ASN A 60 8.08 4.09 -11.07
CA ASN A 60 6.80 3.40 -11.13
C ASN A 60 5.70 4.26 -11.78
N LEU A 61 5.68 5.56 -11.51
CA LEU A 61 4.73 6.50 -12.09
C LEU A 61 4.95 6.65 -13.60
N LEU A 62 6.21 6.74 -14.05
CA LEU A 62 6.57 6.78 -15.47
C LEU A 62 6.12 5.51 -16.20
N VAL A 63 6.40 4.33 -15.62
CA VAL A 63 5.98 3.04 -16.21
C VAL A 63 4.46 2.96 -16.33
N LYS A 64 3.71 3.28 -15.28
CA LYS A 64 2.23 3.29 -15.31
C LYS A 64 1.70 4.26 -16.35
N THR A 65 2.29 5.44 -16.44
CA THR A 65 1.86 6.48 -17.39
C THR A 65 2.17 6.09 -18.84
N SER A 66 3.35 5.55 -19.11
CA SER A 66 3.72 5.02 -20.43
C SER A 66 2.75 3.92 -20.88
N GLN A 67 2.47 2.94 -20.00
CA GLN A 67 1.49 1.89 -20.29
C GLN A 67 0.08 2.42 -20.51
N TYR A 68 -0.34 3.42 -19.74
CA TYR A 68 -1.64 4.07 -19.92
C TYR A 68 -1.75 4.76 -21.29
N ILE A 69 -0.69 5.48 -21.69
CA ILE A 69 -0.61 6.14 -23.00
C ILE A 69 -0.70 5.09 -24.13
N GLU A 70 0.05 4.00 -24.02
CA GLU A 70 0.06 2.95 -25.02
C GLU A 70 -1.30 2.22 -25.11
N ASN A 71 -1.87 1.83 -23.98
CA ASN A 71 -3.12 1.06 -23.95
C ASN A 71 -4.35 1.89 -24.33
N THR A 72 -4.38 3.16 -23.95
CA THR A 72 -5.56 4.03 -24.15
C THR A 72 -5.56 4.72 -25.51
N TYR A 73 -4.39 5.16 -25.94
CA TYR A 73 -4.25 5.99 -27.13
C TYR A 73 -3.51 5.30 -28.27
N SER A 74 -3.00 4.06 -28.05
CA SER A 74 -2.18 3.32 -29.02
C SER A 74 -0.94 4.10 -29.48
N ILE A 75 -0.37 4.90 -28.57
CA ILE A 75 0.84 5.68 -28.78
C ILE A 75 1.99 4.92 -28.18
N SER A 76 2.97 4.48 -28.99
CA SER A 76 4.19 3.87 -28.48
C SER A 76 5.01 4.90 -27.72
N SER A 77 5.35 4.57 -26.49
CA SER A 77 6.20 5.39 -25.62
C SER A 77 7.27 4.53 -24.96
N ASP A 78 8.48 5.07 -24.87
CA ASP A 78 9.62 4.47 -24.19
C ASP A 78 9.97 5.30 -22.95
N ILE A 79 10.69 4.71 -22.02
CA ILE A 79 11.21 5.42 -20.85
C ILE A 79 12.73 5.45 -20.95
N ASP A 80 13.27 6.64 -21.01
CA ASP A 80 14.72 6.87 -21.03
C ASP A 80 15.09 7.95 -20.00
N ASN A 81 16.09 7.66 -19.17
CA ASN A 81 16.63 8.61 -18.18
C ASN A 81 15.61 9.31 -17.26
N GLY A 82 14.50 8.63 -16.91
CA GLY A 82 13.45 9.22 -16.08
C GLY A 82 12.46 10.11 -16.85
N GLU A 83 12.42 9.98 -18.16
CA GLU A 83 11.54 10.71 -19.08
C GLU A 83 10.71 9.74 -19.92
N ILE A 84 9.53 10.17 -20.33
CA ILE A 84 8.71 9.46 -21.32
C ILE A 84 9.05 10.01 -22.70
N VAL A 85 9.55 9.14 -23.56
CA VAL A 85 9.92 9.48 -24.93
C VAL A 85 8.83 9.00 -25.89
N ILE A 86 8.30 9.89 -26.70
CA ILE A 86 7.26 9.60 -27.69
C ILE A 86 7.75 10.00 -29.07
N SER A 87 7.74 9.03 -30.01
CA SER A 87 8.12 9.27 -31.40
C SER A 87 7.08 10.16 -32.09
N LYS A 88 7.55 11.16 -32.83
CA LYS A 88 6.68 12.06 -33.61
C LYS A 88 6.03 11.31 -34.75
N ASN A 89 4.69 11.35 -34.79
CA ASN A 89 3.92 10.90 -35.92
C ASN A 89 2.97 12.04 -36.36
N GLN A 90 2.94 12.38 -37.62
CA GLN A 90 2.31 13.61 -38.15
C GLN A 90 0.81 13.79 -37.81
N ASN A 91 0.12 12.75 -37.35
CA ASN A 91 -1.31 12.82 -37.00
C ASN A 91 -1.58 12.93 -35.49
N LEU A 92 -0.53 12.97 -34.66
CA LEU A 92 -0.66 12.82 -33.20
C LEU A 92 -0.47 14.11 -32.40
N ASP A 93 0.04 15.18 -32.97
CA ASP A 93 0.52 16.37 -32.25
C ASP A 93 -0.56 17.07 -31.41
N ALA A 94 -1.80 17.14 -31.87
CA ALA A 94 -2.87 17.81 -31.13
C ALA A 94 -3.42 16.94 -29.99
N LEU A 95 -3.62 15.63 -30.24
CA LEU A 95 -4.07 14.67 -29.24
C LEU A 95 -3.00 14.44 -28.17
N THR A 96 -1.74 14.36 -28.60
CA THR A 96 -0.60 14.19 -27.70
C THR A 96 -0.49 15.35 -26.71
N ASN A 97 -0.65 16.58 -27.15
CA ASN A 97 -0.58 17.75 -26.27
C ASN A 97 -1.70 17.76 -25.21
N ILE A 98 -2.93 17.36 -25.57
CA ILE A 98 -4.06 17.29 -24.63
C ILE A 98 -3.85 16.16 -23.61
N VAL A 99 -3.42 15.01 -24.07
CA VAL A 99 -3.16 13.84 -23.20
C VAL A 99 -2.05 14.15 -22.21
N ILE A 100 -0.96 14.73 -22.67
CA ILE A 100 0.21 15.07 -21.88
C ILE A 100 -0.14 16.08 -20.79
N GLN A 101 -0.88 17.13 -21.11
CA GLN A 101 -1.34 18.10 -20.13
C GLN A 101 -2.28 17.47 -19.09
N ASN A 102 -3.20 16.62 -19.52
CA ASN A 102 -4.13 15.93 -18.61
C ASN A 102 -3.42 14.96 -17.67
N LEU A 103 -2.31 14.38 -18.09
CA LEU A 103 -1.47 13.51 -17.27
C LEU A 103 -0.48 14.26 -16.37
N GLY A 104 -0.46 15.59 -16.46
CA GLY A 104 0.45 16.44 -15.67
C GLY A 104 1.89 16.38 -16.12
N LEU A 105 2.11 15.96 -17.37
CA LEU A 105 3.41 15.95 -18.02
C LEU A 105 3.67 17.30 -18.69
N GLU A 106 4.93 17.66 -18.81
CA GLU A 106 5.40 18.81 -19.58
C GLU A 106 6.56 18.39 -20.49
N ILE A 107 6.70 19.13 -21.58
CA ILE A 107 7.73 18.85 -22.57
C ILE A 107 9.08 19.24 -21.98
N ASN A 108 10.03 18.31 -21.92
CA ASN A 108 11.41 18.56 -21.54
C ASN A 108 12.27 18.88 -22.77
N GLU A 109 12.32 17.99 -23.75
CA GLU A 109 13.08 18.19 -24.96
C GLU A 109 12.24 17.97 -26.22
N LYS A 110 12.54 18.75 -27.28
CA LYS A 110 11.96 18.59 -28.60
C LYS A 110 13.06 18.26 -29.59
N SER A 111 12.92 17.13 -30.25
CA SER A 111 13.75 16.71 -31.38
C SER A 111 12.91 16.65 -32.65
N ASP A 112 13.55 16.52 -33.81
CA ASP A 112 12.84 16.35 -35.11
C ASP A 112 12.11 15.00 -35.22
N LYS A 113 12.54 13.98 -34.43
CA LYS A 113 12.02 12.61 -34.50
C LYS A 113 11.16 12.23 -33.30
N GLU A 114 11.46 12.80 -32.15
CA GLU A 114 10.85 12.42 -30.88
C GLU A 114 10.76 13.60 -29.92
N ASN A 115 9.84 13.54 -28.96
CA ASN A 115 9.77 14.47 -27.88
C ASN A 115 9.91 13.71 -26.55
N SER A 116 10.64 14.29 -25.60
CA SER A 116 10.67 13.79 -24.24
C SER A 116 9.77 14.62 -23.32
N TYR A 117 9.19 13.95 -22.32
CA TYR A 117 8.23 14.50 -21.39
C TYR A 117 8.59 14.11 -19.97
N ILE A 118 8.49 15.08 -19.07
CA ILE A 118 8.67 14.88 -17.61
C ILE A 118 7.39 15.26 -16.87
N PHE A 119 7.23 14.75 -15.67
CA PHE A 119 6.18 15.26 -14.81
C PHE A 119 6.50 16.69 -14.37
N SER A 120 5.52 17.59 -14.46
CA SER A 120 5.66 18.92 -13.87
C SER A 120 5.88 18.76 -12.37
N LYS A 121 6.71 19.63 -11.80
CA LYS A 121 6.99 19.61 -10.35
C LYS A 121 5.72 19.64 -9.50
N GLN A 122 4.72 20.40 -9.96
CA GLN A 122 3.44 20.50 -9.27
C GLN A 122 2.67 19.18 -9.30
N SER A 123 2.58 18.52 -10.47
CA SER A 123 1.89 17.24 -10.64
C SER A 123 2.59 16.14 -9.87
N PHE A 124 3.91 16.07 -9.94
CA PHE A 124 4.70 15.11 -9.17
C PHE A 124 4.51 15.29 -7.66
N ASN A 125 4.65 16.50 -7.12
CA ASN A 125 4.47 16.78 -5.71
C ASN A 125 3.06 16.45 -5.22
N LYS A 126 2.04 16.74 -6.04
CA LYS A 126 0.67 16.36 -5.73
C LYS A 126 0.52 14.84 -5.66
N SER A 127 0.98 14.13 -6.67
CA SER A 127 0.92 12.68 -6.75
C SER A 127 1.67 12.00 -5.59
N LEU A 128 2.87 12.50 -5.26
CA LEU A 128 3.67 12.02 -4.12
C LEU A 128 2.95 12.27 -2.79
N SER A 129 2.33 13.44 -2.64
CA SER A 129 1.53 13.78 -1.46
C SER A 129 0.32 12.88 -1.29
N ASP A 130 -0.40 12.59 -2.39
CA ASP A 130 -1.57 11.70 -2.38
C ASP A 130 -1.15 10.26 -2.08
N MET A 131 -0.03 9.80 -2.65
CA MET A 131 0.55 8.49 -2.33
C MET A 131 0.96 8.39 -0.85
N THR A 132 1.53 9.46 -0.29
CA THR A 132 1.89 9.48 1.14
C THR A 132 0.65 9.39 2.03
N LEU A 133 -0.46 10.03 1.66
CA LEU A 133 -1.73 9.89 2.39
C LEU A 133 -2.25 8.45 2.32
N ASN A 134 -2.22 7.82 1.16
CA ASN A 134 -2.59 6.42 1.01
C ASN A 134 -1.69 5.51 1.86
N ALA A 135 -0.39 5.79 1.90
CA ALA A 135 0.55 5.04 2.73
C ALA A 135 0.27 5.21 4.24
N VAL A 136 -0.20 6.37 4.70
CA VAL A 136 -0.67 6.59 6.08
C VAL A 136 -1.82 5.63 6.40
N GLU A 137 -2.81 5.51 5.53
CA GLU A 137 -3.95 4.61 5.74
C GLU A 137 -3.52 3.12 5.73
N ILE A 138 -2.57 2.75 4.86
CA ILE A 138 -2.01 1.40 4.83
C ILE A 138 -1.27 1.09 6.14
N VAL A 139 -0.41 1.99 6.60
CA VAL A 139 0.32 1.83 7.87
C VAL A 139 -0.66 1.73 9.03
N ARG A 140 -1.69 2.60 9.07
CA ARG A 140 -2.74 2.56 10.09
C ARG A 140 -3.44 1.20 10.12
N SER A 141 -3.91 0.72 8.99
CA SER A 141 -4.59 -0.58 8.88
C SER A 141 -3.73 -1.75 9.37
N ARG A 142 -2.43 -1.73 9.08
CA ARG A 142 -1.49 -2.77 9.53
C ARG A 142 -1.27 -2.74 11.03
N VAL A 143 -1.18 -1.56 11.61
CA VAL A 143 -0.89 -1.40 13.03
C VAL A 143 -2.14 -1.56 13.88
N ASP A 144 -3.33 -1.17 13.38
CA ASP A 144 -4.63 -1.41 14.03
C ASP A 144 -4.89 -2.92 14.21
N PHE A 145 -4.44 -3.75 13.26
CA PHE A 145 -4.51 -5.22 13.37
C PHE A 145 -3.77 -5.77 14.59
N LEU A 146 -2.74 -5.08 15.07
CA LEU A 146 -1.97 -5.47 16.27
C LEU A 146 -2.68 -5.13 17.60
N GLY A 147 -3.87 -4.50 17.54
CA GLY A 147 -4.69 -4.18 18.71
C GLY A 147 -4.18 -3.02 19.56
N ASN A 148 -3.13 -2.31 19.14
CA ASN A 148 -2.62 -1.12 19.80
C ASN A 148 -3.49 0.09 19.49
N LYS A 149 -4.28 0.54 20.48
CA LYS A 149 -5.32 1.57 20.31
C LYS A 149 -4.82 3.03 20.35
N GLU A 150 -3.54 3.28 20.64
CA GLU A 150 -3.04 4.63 20.96
C GLU A 150 -1.91 5.11 20.06
N LEU A 151 -1.98 4.75 18.79
CA LEU A 151 -0.98 5.13 17.81
C LEU A 151 -1.25 6.51 17.25
N SER A 152 -0.21 7.32 17.12
CA SER A 152 -0.23 8.55 16.34
C SER A 152 0.44 8.30 14.99
N ILE A 153 -0.29 8.49 13.91
CA ILE A 153 0.22 8.37 12.54
C ILE A 153 -0.08 9.67 11.82
N GLN A 154 0.97 10.39 11.41
CA GLN A 154 0.84 11.70 10.79
C GLN A 154 1.71 11.80 9.56
N LYS A 155 1.16 12.43 8.50
CA LYS A 155 1.96 12.82 7.35
C LYS A 155 2.83 14.03 7.70
N VAL A 156 4.11 13.96 7.34
CA VAL A 156 5.09 15.03 7.53
C VAL A 156 5.70 15.43 6.18
N GLY A 157 5.49 16.66 5.77
CA GLY A 157 5.97 17.11 4.46
C GLY A 157 5.28 16.43 3.28
N LEU A 158 6.01 16.15 2.20
CA LEU A 158 5.46 15.56 0.98
C LEU A 158 5.49 14.03 0.98
N ASN A 159 6.57 13.43 1.52
CA ASN A 159 6.91 12.02 1.35
C ASN A 159 7.19 11.27 2.66
N LYS A 160 6.91 11.89 3.83
CA LYS A 160 7.25 11.30 5.13
C LYS A 160 6.01 11.02 5.97
N ILE A 161 6.11 9.98 6.79
CA ILE A 161 5.09 9.56 7.76
C ILE A 161 5.75 9.42 9.10
N LEU A 162 5.26 10.15 10.09
CA LEU A 162 5.64 9.99 11.49
C LEU A 162 4.68 9.00 12.14
N LEU A 163 5.22 7.92 12.67
CA LEU A 163 4.52 6.93 13.46
C LEU A 163 5.04 6.94 14.88
N GLU A 164 4.17 7.18 15.83
CA GLU A 164 4.48 7.24 17.25
C GLU A 164 3.68 6.15 17.98
N ILE A 165 4.41 5.35 18.75
CA ILE A 165 3.87 4.19 19.48
C ILE A 165 4.22 4.36 20.96
N PRO A 166 3.26 4.66 21.83
CA PRO A 166 3.51 4.75 23.27
C PRO A 166 3.74 3.37 23.88
N GLY A 167 4.59 3.33 24.92
CA GLY A 167 4.88 2.12 25.68
C GLY A 167 6.02 1.27 25.11
N ASP A 168 6.12 0.03 25.59
CA ASP A 168 7.16 -0.91 25.17
C ASP A 168 6.84 -1.47 23.78
N LEU A 169 7.88 -1.53 22.95
CA LEU A 169 7.76 -2.03 21.59
C LEU A 169 7.60 -3.54 21.59
N ASP A 170 6.48 -4.02 21.13
CA ASP A 170 6.39 -5.39 20.67
C ASP A 170 7.22 -5.53 19.37
N ASN A 171 8.17 -6.48 19.34
CA ASN A 171 8.99 -6.75 18.16
C ASN A 171 8.16 -6.99 16.89
N ASN A 172 6.92 -7.46 17.07
CA ASN A 172 5.96 -7.66 16.00
C ASN A 172 5.60 -6.37 15.24
N VAL A 173 5.54 -5.22 15.91
CA VAL A 173 5.19 -3.93 15.25
C VAL A 173 6.23 -3.54 14.23
N LYS A 174 7.51 -3.64 14.58
CA LYS A 174 8.60 -3.32 13.65
C LYS A 174 8.58 -4.25 12.43
N GLU A 175 8.33 -5.54 12.65
CA GLU A 175 8.24 -6.51 11.57
C GLU A 175 7.06 -6.23 10.63
N VAL A 176 5.88 -5.93 11.18
CA VAL A 176 4.67 -5.63 10.40
C VAL A 176 4.81 -4.34 9.58
N ILE A 177 5.47 -3.30 10.14
CA ILE A 177 5.70 -2.04 9.43
C ILE A 177 6.75 -2.22 8.33
N SER A 178 7.79 -3.02 8.57
CA SER A 178 8.88 -3.20 7.62
C SER A 178 8.55 -4.12 6.42
N LYS A 179 7.53 -4.96 6.55
CA LYS A 179 7.08 -5.80 5.43
C LYS A 179 6.33 -4.97 4.40
N THR A 180 6.82 -4.95 3.18
CA THR A 180 6.22 -4.15 2.09
C THR A 180 4.90 -4.73 1.60
N ALA A 181 4.69 -6.05 1.69
CA ALA A 181 3.53 -6.79 1.18
C ALA A 181 3.15 -6.38 -0.26
N LYS A 182 4.18 -6.29 -1.12
CA LYS A 182 4.01 -5.94 -2.53
C LYS A 182 3.43 -7.13 -3.29
N LEU A 183 2.12 -7.10 -3.50
CA LEU A 183 1.45 -8.10 -4.31
C LEU A 183 1.48 -7.72 -5.78
N THR A 184 1.84 -8.68 -6.63
CA THR A 184 1.82 -8.51 -8.09
C THR A 184 1.29 -9.76 -8.77
N LEU A 185 0.53 -9.57 -9.85
CA LEU A 185 0.03 -10.65 -10.71
C LEU A 185 0.72 -10.57 -12.07
N HIS A 186 1.29 -11.67 -12.51
CA HIS A 186 2.05 -11.76 -13.76
C HIS A 186 1.54 -12.93 -14.60
N LEU A 187 1.32 -12.72 -15.89
CA LEU A 187 1.03 -13.82 -16.83
C LEU A 187 2.26 -14.69 -17.05
N GLU A 188 2.05 -15.99 -17.12
CA GLU A 188 3.08 -16.94 -17.54
C GLU A 188 3.59 -16.62 -18.95
N LYS A 189 4.91 -16.68 -19.13
CA LYS A 189 5.55 -16.38 -20.41
C LYS A 189 6.58 -17.46 -20.75
N ASN A 190 6.39 -18.09 -21.89
CA ASN A 190 7.29 -19.15 -22.36
C ASN A 190 8.57 -18.61 -23.02
N ASN A 191 8.59 -17.33 -23.40
CA ASN A 191 9.75 -16.71 -24.06
C ASN A 191 10.71 -16.12 -23.02
N ILE A 192 12.02 -16.21 -23.27
CA ILE A 192 13.08 -15.73 -22.36
C ILE A 192 13.16 -14.19 -22.33
N VAL A 193 12.92 -13.54 -23.47
CA VAL A 193 13.03 -12.09 -23.59
C VAL A 193 11.89 -11.39 -22.85
N GLY A 194 12.24 -10.47 -21.93
CA GLY A 194 11.28 -9.73 -21.09
C GLY A 194 10.51 -10.66 -20.13
N SER A 195 11.17 -11.68 -19.60
CA SER A 195 10.62 -12.59 -18.59
C SER A 195 11.48 -12.64 -17.35
N LYS A 196 10.81 -12.88 -16.21
CA LYS A 196 11.40 -13.11 -14.91
C LYS A 196 10.91 -14.44 -14.34
N THR A 197 11.74 -15.13 -13.58
CA THR A 197 11.35 -16.38 -12.91
C THR A 197 11.14 -16.10 -11.43
N PHE A 198 9.98 -16.51 -10.91
CA PHE A 198 9.69 -16.52 -9.50
C PHE A 198 9.64 -17.94 -8.97
N ILE A 199 10.01 -18.10 -7.71
CA ILE A 199 10.11 -19.39 -7.03
C ILE A 199 9.19 -19.36 -5.81
N ASN A 200 8.45 -20.42 -5.62
CA ASN A 200 7.75 -20.68 -4.37
C ASN A 200 8.74 -21.35 -3.41
N GLU A 201 9.06 -20.69 -2.32
CA GLU A 201 10.08 -21.15 -1.35
C GLU A 201 9.65 -22.42 -0.60
N GLU A 202 8.34 -22.66 -0.46
CA GLU A 202 7.81 -23.82 0.25
C GLU A 202 7.74 -25.08 -0.64
N THR A 203 7.23 -24.91 -1.86
CA THR A 203 7.00 -26.03 -2.79
C THR A 203 8.16 -26.27 -3.75
N GLY A 204 9.05 -25.27 -3.92
CA GLY A 204 10.10 -25.27 -4.93
C GLY A 204 9.58 -25.06 -6.36
N GLU A 205 8.30 -24.78 -6.54
CA GLU A 205 7.73 -24.49 -7.85
C GLU A 205 8.36 -23.24 -8.46
N GLN A 206 8.72 -23.31 -9.73
CA GLN A 206 9.28 -22.19 -10.48
C GLN A 206 8.37 -21.86 -11.64
N VAL A 207 8.02 -20.58 -11.78
CA VAL A 207 7.18 -20.10 -12.87
C VAL A 207 7.87 -18.91 -13.55
N ARG A 208 7.99 -19.01 -14.86
CA ARG A 208 8.51 -17.91 -15.69
C ARG A 208 7.33 -17.06 -16.15
N VAL A 209 7.43 -15.77 -15.92
CA VAL A 209 6.34 -14.83 -16.15
C VAL A 209 6.82 -13.59 -16.89
N GLN A 210 5.92 -12.75 -17.32
CA GLN A 210 6.23 -11.41 -17.83
C GLN A 210 6.95 -10.62 -16.75
N GLU A 211 8.02 -9.90 -17.11
CA GLU A 211 8.81 -9.10 -16.17
C GLU A 211 7.97 -7.98 -15.54
N ILE A 212 7.16 -7.30 -16.36
CA ILE A 212 6.25 -6.26 -15.91
C ILE A 212 4.96 -6.91 -15.39
N PRO A 213 4.50 -6.58 -14.18
CA PRO A 213 3.25 -7.12 -13.66
C PRO A 213 2.04 -6.63 -14.46
N ASN A 214 1.09 -7.51 -14.69
CA ASN A 214 -0.17 -7.16 -15.33
C ASN A 214 -1.11 -6.40 -14.37
N ILE A 215 -1.04 -6.75 -13.07
CA ILE A 215 -1.82 -6.11 -12.01
C ILE A 215 -0.95 -5.99 -10.77
N THR A 216 -1.06 -4.86 -10.07
CA THR A 216 -0.36 -4.61 -8.81
C THR A 216 -1.37 -4.51 -7.65
N GLY A 217 -0.87 -4.66 -6.43
CA GLY A 217 -1.69 -4.59 -5.22
C GLY A 217 -2.47 -3.28 -5.03
N ASP A 218 -2.07 -2.20 -5.70
CA ASP A 218 -2.76 -0.90 -5.66
C ASP A 218 -4.20 -0.96 -6.18
N PHE A 219 -4.52 -1.96 -7.00
CA PHE A 219 -5.86 -2.19 -7.52
C PHE A 219 -6.73 -3.04 -6.59
N ILE A 220 -6.16 -3.60 -5.51
CA ILE A 220 -6.91 -4.37 -4.52
C ILE A 220 -7.69 -3.40 -3.62
N GLN A 221 -9.00 -3.60 -3.56
CA GLN A 221 -9.90 -2.85 -2.69
C GLN A 221 -10.07 -3.52 -1.34
N ASP A 222 -10.14 -4.86 -1.32
CA ASP A 222 -10.34 -5.65 -0.11
C ASP A 222 -9.71 -7.03 -0.26
N ALA A 223 -9.25 -7.60 0.86
CA ALA A 223 -8.73 -8.96 0.94
C ALA A 223 -9.26 -9.62 2.21
N SER A 224 -9.89 -10.78 2.08
CA SER A 224 -10.51 -11.49 3.19
C SER A 224 -10.19 -12.98 3.18
N LEU A 225 -10.01 -13.53 4.38
CA LEU A 225 -9.88 -14.96 4.58
C LEU A 225 -11.27 -15.61 4.41
N GLN A 226 -11.37 -16.58 3.52
CA GLN A 226 -12.56 -17.39 3.31
C GLN A 226 -12.20 -18.86 3.45
N TYR A 227 -13.19 -19.71 3.67
CA TYR A 227 -13.01 -21.15 3.69
C TYR A 227 -13.74 -21.79 2.52
N ASN A 228 -13.01 -22.55 1.72
CA ASN A 228 -13.55 -23.35 0.63
C ASN A 228 -13.32 -24.82 0.95
N GLN A 229 -14.39 -25.61 1.16
CA GLN A 229 -14.32 -27.03 1.53
C GLN A 229 -13.38 -27.32 2.73
N ASN A 230 -13.38 -26.44 3.75
CA ASN A 230 -12.52 -26.45 4.93
C ASN A 230 -11.04 -26.04 4.68
N GLU A 231 -10.68 -25.65 3.48
CA GLU A 231 -9.34 -25.08 3.20
C GLU A 231 -9.41 -23.56 3.27
N PRO A 232 -8.44 -22.91 3.96
CA PRO A 232 -8.36 -21.47 3.99
C PRO A 232 -7.96 -20.94 2.61
N VAL A 233 -8.66 -19.92 2.13
CA VAL A 233 -8.37 -19.25 0.88
C VAL A 233 -8.43 -17.75 1.10
N VAL A 234 -7.54 -16.99 0.47
CA VAL A 234 -7.61 -15.54 0.47
C VAL A 234 -8.41 -15.10 -0.76
N ALA A 235 -9.51 -14.39 -0.51
CA ALA A 235 -10.31 -13.79 -1.56
C ALA A 235 -9.95 -12.31 -1.70
N PHE A 236 -9.63 -11.88 -2.91
CA PHE A 236 -9.35 -10.48 -3.24
C PHE A 236 -10.52 -9.90 -4.02
N SER A 237 -10.86 -8.65 -3.73
CA SER A 237 -11.70 -7.82 -4.57
C SER A 237 -10.88 -6.64 -5.11
N PHE A 238 -11.10 -6.32 -6.37
CA PHE A 238 -10.43 -5.19 -7.03
C PHE A 238 -11.33 -3.96 -7.05
N ASN A 239 -10.73 -2.79 -7.10
CA ASN A 239 -11.44 -1.57 -7.46
C ASN A 239 -11.91 -1.67 -8.93
N LYS A 240 -12.66 -0.68 -9.40
CA LYS A 240 -13.24 -0.70 -10.76
C LYS A 240 -12.16 -0.88 -11.83
N GLU A 241 -11.09 -0.12 -11.74
CA GLU A 241 -10.00 -0.15 -12.72
C GLU A 241 -9.26 -1.51 -12.72
N GLY A 242 -8.94 -2.03 -11.54
CA GLY A 242 -8.34 -3.37 -11.39
C GLY A 242 -9.26 -4.48 -11.88
N SER A 243 -10.58 -4.36 -11.69
CA SER A 243 -11.57 -5.32 -12.19
C SER A 243 -11.60 -5.35 -13.72
N ASP A 244 -11.55 -4.19 -14.38
CA ASP A 244 -11.50 -4.09 -15.83
C ASP A 244 -10.20 -4.67 -16.39
N LEU A 245 -9.06 -4.38 -15.76
CA LEU A 245 -7.76 -4.94 -16.12
C LEU A 245 -7.73 -6.47 -15.94
N PHE A 246 -8.26 -6.97 -14.83
CA PHE A 246 -8.30 -8.40 -14.53
C PHE A 246 -9.24 -9.16 -15.47
N ALA A 247 -10.41 -8.58 -15.79
CA ALA A 247 -11.32 -9.12 -16.78
C ALA A 247 -10.68 -9.21 -18.17
N LYS A 248 -9.98 -8.16 -18.60
CA LYS A 248 -9.23 -8.14 -19.87
C LYS A 248 -8.14 -9.22 -19.86
N MET A 249 -7.28 -9.21 -18.83
CA MET A 249 -6.19 -10.19 -18.68
C MET A 249 -6.71 -11.64 -18.75
N THR A 250 -7.81 -11.94 -18.02
CA THR A 250 -8.34 -13.28 -17.97
C THR A 250 -9.08 -13.69 -19.25
N SER A 251 -9.78 -12.75 -19.91
CA SER A 251 -10.49 -13.03 -21.16
C SER A 251 -9.55 -13.37 -22.33
N GLU A 252 -8.41 -12.69 -22.39
CA GLU A 252 -7.43 -12.87 -23.46
C GLU A 252 -6.52 -14.09 -23.24
N ASN A 253 -6.47 -14.64 -22.00
CA ASN A 253 -5.51 -15.65 -21.59
C ASN A 253 -6.15 -16.89 -20.94
N VAL A 254 -7.37 -17.26 -21.32
CA VAL A 254 -8.03 -18.48 -20.84
C VAL A 254 -7.18 -19.70 -21.21
N GLY A 255 -6.92 -20.58 -20.23
CA GLY A 255 -6.05 -21.75 -20.36
C GLY A 255 -4.59 -21.50 -20.01
N SER A 256 -4.16 -20.25 -19.91
CA SER A 256 -2.83 -19.88 -19.44
C SER A 256 -2.76 -19.80 -17.91
N ARG A 257 -1.56 -19.82 -17.36
CA ARG A 257 -1.33 -19.62 -15.93
C ARG A 257 -0.97 -18.14 -15.66
N PHE A 258 -1.28 -17.68 -14.47
CA PHE A 258 -0.73 -16.43 -13.96
C PHE A 258 -0.18 -16.64 -12.56
N ALA A 259 0.94 -16.00 -12.27
CA ALA A 259 1.58 -16.07 -10.97
C ALA A 259 1.06 -14.96 -10.05
N ILE A 260 0.76 -15.32 -8.81
CA ILE A 260 0.54 -14.39 -7.71
C ILE A 260 1.84 -14.34 -6.91
N VAL A 261 2.45 -13.18 -6.87
CA VAL A 261 3.76 -12.94 -6.26
C VAL A 261 3.60 -11.94 -5.13
N LEU A 262 4.11 -12.28 -3.95
CA LEU A 262 4.14 -11.41 -2.77
C LEU A 262 5.61 -11.18 -2.36
N ASP A 263 6.02 -9.93 -2.29
CA ASP A 263 7.39 -9.51 -1.93
C ASP A 263 8.49 -10.23 -2.71
N GLY A 264 8.21 -10.61 -3.95
CA GLY A 264 9.16 -11.30 -4.83
C GLY A 264 9.16 -12.82 -4.72
N SER A 265 8.37 -13.41 -3.81
CA SER A 265 8.16 -14.85 -3.70
C SER A 265 6.88 -15.28 -4.42
N LEU A 266 6.92 -16.39 -5.13
CA LEU A 266 5.73 -16.98 -5.76
C LEU A 266 4.83 -17.59 -4.68
N ILE A 267 3.60 -17.12 -4.59
CA ILE A 267 2.61 -17.73 -3.70
C ILE A 267 1.93 -18.89 -4.41
N THR A 268 1.39 -18.66 -5.60
CA THR A 268 0.71 -19.68 -6.39
C THR A 268 0.61 -19.25 -7.86
N ALA A 269 0.38 -20.22 -8.75
CA ALA A 269 0.23 -19.95 -10.17
C ALA A 269 -0.95 -20.73 -10.76
N PRO A 270 -2.20 -20.28 -10.50
CA PRO A 270 -3.41 -20.94 -11.00
C PRO A 270 -3.58 -20.79 -12.50
N VAL A 271 -4.34 -21.72 -13.09
CA VAL A 271 -4.78 -21.66 -14.48
C VAL A 271 -6.06 -20.82 -14.58
N ILE A 272 -6.08 -19.91 -15.54
CA ILE A 272 -7.28 -19.12 -15.88
C ILE A 272 -8.31 -20.05 -16.52
N ARG A 273 -9.38 -20.37 -15.80
CA ARG A 273 -10.44 -21.29 -16.28
C ARG A 273 -11.59 -20.57 -16.96
N ALA A 274 -11.84 -19.32 -16.60
CA ALA A 274 -12.92 -18.49 -17.13
C ALA A 274 -12.60 -17.01 -16.93
N VAL A 275 -13.35 -16.14 -17.60
CA VAL A 275 -13.27 -14.70 -17.37
C VAL A 275 -13.75 -14.37 -15.95
N SER A 276 -12.96 -13.59 -15.23
CA SER A 276 -13.24 -13.21 -13.85
C SER A 276 -13.35 -11.71 -13.73
N TYR A 277 -14.52 -11.21 -13.31
CA TYR A 277 -14.80 -9.76 -13.29
C TYR A 277 -14.57 -9.10 -11.92
N THR A 278 -14.61 -9.85 -10.82
CA THR A 278 -14.64 -9.21 -9.49
C THR A 278 -13.83 -9.89 -8.39
N HIS A 279 -13.58 -11.21 -8.46
CA HIS A 279 -13.00 -11.93 -7.32
C HIS A 279 -11.93 -12.92 -7.76
N LEU A 280 -10.80 -12.86 -7.11
CA LEU A 280 -9.74 -13.85 -7.18
C LEU A 280 -9.70 -14.63 -5.86
N ARG A 281 -9.55 -15.96 -5.94
CA ARG A 281 -9.30 -16.82 -4.77
C ARG A 281 -7.94 -17.48 -4.92
N ALA A 282 -7.06 -17.25 -3.97
CA ALA A 282 -5.78 -17.94 -3.85
C ALA A 282 -5.87 -18.96 -2.73
N HIS A 283 -5.41 -20.19 -2.98
CA HIS A 283 -5.23 -21.19 -1.95
C HIS A 283 -3.90 -20.94 -1.26
N GLU A 284 -3.91 -20.76 0.05
CA GLU A 284 -2.71 -20.85 0.86
C GLU A 284 -2.38 -22.34 1.01
N THR A 285 -1.19 -22.74 0.60
CA THR A 285 -0.63 -24.03 0.97
C THR A 285 -0.22 -23.94 2.43
N THR A 286 -1.02 -24.51 3.32
CA THR A 286 -0.61 -24.67 4.73
C THR A 286 0.55 -25.66 4.80
N PRO A 287 1.65 -25.32 5.46
CA PRO A 287 2.68 -26.32 5.78
C PRO A 287 2.11 -27.32 6.78
N HIS A 288 2.30 -28.60 6.51
CA HIS A 288 2.05 -29.70 7.44
C HIS A 288 3.19 -29.79 8.45
#